data_0f0bc05165a2018296190f842b23c35d
#
_entry.id   0f0bc05165a2018296190f842b23c35d
#
_cell.length_a   1.000
_cell.length_b   1.000
_cell.length_c   1.000
_cell.angle_alpha   90.00
_cell.angle_beta   90.00
_cell.angle_gamma   90.00
#
_symmetry.space_group_name_H-M   'P 1'
#
loop_
_entity.id
_entity.type
_entity.pdbx_description
1 polymer ?
#
loop_
_entity_poly.entity_id
_entity_poly.type
_entity_poly.pdbx_seq_one_letter_code
_entity_poly.pdbx_strand_id
1 'polypeptide(L)'
;MKKMIKYFCLFLLILCSCNRGKKENNVFHVAVLRGPSVIAFAKMIEDSPEIDSKRLSVDIVDSPEQMQALLIKSEADLAALPMINAANLYNKGLKYSLLGCPVWGNLYIVEKKEYNAPSQGTNTLHIFGAGTTPDILTRYYLKQKGLTYSLNYSFSTPQEISQGLLSGQIRTAVMAEPFLSLILRKDSTLYIKSSLNNPDSTSPGFAQTAIVYAPSLQGKSTILDSLLDESCQFAVNQPEQAIKILENRNIFVPGSLTPESIERCQIKYLSTKEAKRSILDFLRLIEKYEPKAIGGKVPNDGFMPEKQ
;
A
#
# COMPACT_ATOMS: atom_id res chain seq x y z
N MET A 1 -37.83 12.56 52.14
CA MET A 1 -36.58 11.76 52.01
C MET A 1 -36.54 10.85 50.78
N LYS A 2 -37.53 10.01 50.47
CA LYS A 2 -37.49 9.08 49.30
C LYS A 2 -37.39 9.76 47.91
N LYS A 3 -37.92 10.97 47.74
CA LYS A 3 -37.83 11.72 46.44
C LYS A 3 -36.44 12.33 46.20
N MET A 4 -35.78 12.84 47.25
CA MET A 4 -34.41 13.39 47.12
C MET A 4 -33.36 12.33 46.77
N ILE A 5 -33.49 11.11 47.26
CA ILE A 5 -32.58 10.01 46.96
C ILE A 5 -32.69 9.60 45.49
N LYS A 6 -33.88 9.66 44.86
CA LYS A 6 -34.06 9.36 43.45
C LYS A 6 -33.33 10.34 42.52
N TYR A 7 -33.31 11.62 42.85
CA TYR A 7 -32.61 12.64 42.06
C TYR A 7 -31.09 12.61 42.28
N PHE A 8 -30.65 12.21 43.47
CA PHE A 8 -29.23 12.03 43.78
C PHE A 8 -28.64 10.84 43.03
N CYS A 9 -29.34 9.70 42.92
CA CYS A 9 -28.94 8.55 42.10
C CYS A 9 -28.95 8.86 40.60
N LEU A 10 -29.88 9.69 40.10
CA LEU A 10 -29.95 10.10 38.70
C LEU A 10 -28.79 11.05 38.32
N PHE A 11 -28.35 11.90 39.26
CA PHE A 11 -27.22 12.81 39.07
C PHE A 11 -25.87 12.08 39.08
N LEU A 12 -25.72 10.99 39.85
CA LEU A 12 -24.53 10.15 39.85
C LEU A 12 -24.36 9.35 38.52
N LEU A 13 -25.46 8.99 37.84
CA LEU A 13 -25.41 8.27 36.56
C LEU A 13 -24.95 9.15 35.40
N ILE A 14 -25.08 10.47 35.49
CA ILE A 14 -24.62 11.42 34.45
C ILE A 14 -23.12 11.66 34.53
N LEU A 15 -22.48 11.45 35.70
CA LEU A 15 -21.04 11.63 35.87
C LEU A 15 -20.18 10.44 35.35
N CYS A 16 -20.79 9.28 35.07
CA CYS A 16 -20.09 8.11 34.55
C CYS A 16 -20.01 8.06 33.02
N SER A 17 -20.56 9.05 32.28
CA SER A 17 -20.67 8.99 30.80
C SER A 17 -19.65 9.84 30.05
N CYS A 18 -18.51 10.17 30.62
CA CYS A 18 -17.43 10.86 29.89
C CYS A 18 -16.06 10.21 30.10
N ASN A 19 -15.98 8.90 29.94
CA ASN A 19 -14.69 8.29 29.66
C ASN A 19 -14.56 8.07 28.14
N ARG A 20 -14.53 9.17 27.38
CA ARG A 20 -13.90 9.16 26.06
C ARG A 20 -12.46 8.75 26.32
N GLY A 21 -12.09 7.55 25.88
CA GLY A 21 -10.73 7.04 26.02
C GLY A 21 -9.76 8.17 25.68
N LYS A 22 -8.98 8.62 26.67
CA LYS A 22 -7.85 9.51 26.42
C LYS A 22 -7.00 8.78 25.40
N LYS A 23 -6.88 9.32 24.17
CA LYS A 23 -5.79 8.95 23.25
C LYS A 23 -4.55 8.90 24.13
N GLU A 24 -3.84 7.78 24.18
CA GLU A 24 -2.56 7.72 24.87
C GLU A 24 -1.68 8.81 24.28
N ASN A 25 -1.43 9.86 25.04
CA ASN A 25 -0.67 11.03 24.59
C ASN A 25 0.80 10.71 24.23
N ASN A 26 1.23 9.44 24.43
CA ASN A 26 2.60 8.98 24.24
C ASN A 26 2.80 8.09 22.99
N VAL A 27 1.86 8.09 22.05
CA VAL A 27 1.95 7.26 20.84
C VAL A 27 1.66 8.08 19.61
N PHE A 28 2.47 7.88 18.58
CA PHE A 28 2.13 8.24 17.20
C PHE A 28 1.55 7.01 16.49
N HIS A 29 0.35 7.12 15.95
CA HIS A 29 -0.33 6.06 15.24
C HIS A 29 0.12 6.00 13.78
N VAL A 30 0.68 4.85 13.39
CA VAL A 30 1.16 4.58 12.03
C VAL A 30 0.24 3.55 11.39
N ALA A 31 -0.56 3.94 10.40
CA ALA A 31 -1.45 3.04 9.68
C ALA A 31 -0.78 2.56 8.39
N VAL A 32 -0.65 1.24 8.21
CA VAL A 32 -0.02 0.65 7.02
C VAL A 32 -0.99 -0.29 6.33
N LEU A 33 -1.33 -0.02 5.06
CA LEU A 33 -2.18 -0.90 4.28
C LEU A 33 -1.48 -2.24 4.04
N ARG A 34 -2.19 -3.35 4.31
CA ARG A 34 -1.69 -4.72 4.10
C ARG A 34 -1.26 -4.94 2.65
N GLY A 35 -0.06 -5.50 2.49
CA GLY A 35 0.55 -5.74 1.19
C GLY A 35 2.05 -5.41 1.21
N PRO A 36 2.67 -5.11 0.07
CA PRO A 36 4.09 -4.78 -0.03
C PRO A 36 4.54 -3.63 0.89
N SER A 37 3.64 -2.69 1.19
CA SER A 37 3.91 -1.57 2.11
C SER A 37 4.35 -2.04 3.49
N VAL A 38 3.74 -3.13 4.00
CA VAL A 38 4.05 -3.65 5.34
C VAL A 38 5.47 -4.20 5.43
N ILE A 39 5.98 -4.75 4.32
CA ILE A 39 7.36 -5.27 4.27
C ILE A 39 8.37 -4.14 4.54
N ALA A 40 8.11 -2.96 3.98
CA ALA A 40 8.93 -1.77 4.21
C ALA A 40 8.94 -1.28 5.67
N PHE A 41 7.99 -1.72 6.49
CA PHE A 41 7.87 -1.36 7.91
C PHE A 41 8.31 -2.47 8.86
N ALA A 42 8.86 -3.58 8.37
CA ALA A 42 9.18 -4.76 9.20
C ALA A 42 10.05 -4.42 10.43
N LYS A 43 11.11 -3.62 10.26
CA LYS A 43 11.97 -3.19 11.36
C LYS A 43 11.25 -2.24 12.32
N MET A 44 10.48 -1.28 11.81
CA MET A 44 9.69 -0.37 12.65
C MET A 44 8.62 -1.11 13.47
N ILE A 45 8.05 -2.20 12.94
CA ILE A 45 7.10 -3.07 13.64
C ILE A 45 7.81 -3.80 14.79
N GLU A 46 9.04 -4.26 14.59
CA GLU A 46 9.80 -4.98 15.60
C GLU A 46 10.31 -4.04 16.69
N ASP A 47 10.96 -2.95 16.29
CA ASP A 47 11.67 -2.05 17.23
C ASP A 47 10.73 -1.06 17.93
N SER A 48 9.59 -0.72 17.33
CA SER A 48 8.65 0.30 17.84
C SER A 48 9.38 1.60 18.24
N PRO A 49 10.09 2.27 17.31
CA PRO A 49 10.97 3.39 17.64
C PRO A 49 10.20 4.58 18.23
N GLU A 50 10.92 5.46 18.92
CA GLU A 50 10.35 6.67 19.55
C GLU A 50 10.83 7.94 18.85
N ILE A 51 9.94 8.92 18.77
CA ILE A 51 10.21 10.29 18.37
C ILE A 51 9.70 11.22 19.47
N ASP A 52 10.56 12.04 20.06
CA ASP A 52 10.23 12.94 21.18
C ASP A 52 9.48 12.23 22.33
N SER A 53 10.01 11.07 22.75
CA SER A 53 9.44 10.22 23.81
C SER A 53 8.03 9.70 23.50
N LYS A 54 7.60 9.70 22.24
CA LYS A 54 6.39 9.06 21.77
C LYS A 54 6.72 7.89 20.88
N ARG A 55 6.19 6.73 21.21
CA ARG A 55 6.39 5.50 20.44
C ARG A 55 5.62 5.54 19.13
N LEU A 56 6.25 5.09 18.03
CA LEU A 56 5.57 4.79 16.78
C LEU A 56 4.87 3.42 16.90
N SER A 57 3.54 3.41 16.92
CA SER A 57 2.75 2.18 16.94
C SER A 57 2.23 1.90 15.54
N VAL A 58 2.66 0.78 14.96
CA VAL A 58 2.26 0.39 13.60
C VAL A 58 1.05 -0.53 13.65
N ASP A 59 -0.05 -0.07 13.06
CA ASP A 59 -1.31 -0.80 12.90
C ASP A 59 -1.49 -1.20 11.42
N ILE A 60 -1.81 -2.48 11.18
CA ILE A 60 -2.03 -2.99 9.83
C ILE A 60 -3.52 -2.84 9.49
N VAL A 61 -3.77 -2.20 8.36
CA VAL A 61 -5.11 -1.91 7.85
C VAL A 61 -5.39 -2.81 6.65
N ASP A 62 -6.54 -3.48 6.66
CA ASP A 62 -6.86 -4.52 5.69
C ASP A 62 -7.52 -4.01 4.41
N SER A 63 -8.10 -2.81 4.42
CA SER A 63 -8.77 -2.26 3.24
C SER A 63 -8.49 -0.76 3.02
N PRO A 64 -8.54 -0.30 1.75
CA PRO A 64 -8.43 1.12 1.42
C PRO A 64 -9.51 1.98 2.10
N GLU A 65 -10.71 1.44 2.31
CA GLU A 65 -11.84 2.14 2.95
C GLU A 65 -11.55 2.39 4.44
N GLN A 66 -10.99 1.40 5.15
CA GLN A 66 -10.56 1.56 6.54
C GLN A 66 -9.44 2.61 6.64
N MET A 67 -8.44 2.54 5.75
CA MET A 67 -7.37 3.53 5.68
C MET A 67 -7.92 4.94 5.47
N GLN A 68 -8.84 5.11 4.52
CA GLN A 68 -9.49 6.40 4.27
C GLN A 68 -10.24 6.91 5.51
N ALA A 69 -10.96 6.03 6.22
CA ALA A 69 -11.69 6.41 7.44
C ALA A 69 -10.75 6.91 8.55
N LEU A 70 -9.62 6.22 8.77
CA LEU A 70 -8.60 6.65 9.74
C LEU A 70 -8.03 8.03 9.41
N LEU A 71 -7.70 8.26 8.13
CA LEU A 71 -7.14 9.53 7.66
C LEU A 71 -8.15 10.68 7.78
N ILE A 72 -9.41 10.47 7.39
CA ILE A 72 -10.48 11.49 7.49
C ILE A 72 -10.74 11.88 8.95
N LYS A 73 -10.70 10.91 9.86
CA LYS A 73 -10.87 11.14 11.31
C LYS A 73 -9.61 11.68 12.00
N SER A 74 -8.49 11.80 11.27
CA SER A 74 -7.18 12.15 11.83
C SER A 74 -6.75 11.20 12.98
N GLU A 75 -7.04 9.91 12.81
CA GLU A 75 -6.69 8.85 13.76
C GLU A 75 -5.31 8.23 13.45
N ALA A 76 -4.72 8.52 12.30
CA ALA A 76 -3.35 8.15 11.95
C ALA A 76 -2.46 9.41 11.85
N ASP A 77 -1.28 9.37 12.46
CA ASP A 77 -0.26 10.42 12.35
C ASP A 77 0.64 10.21 11.13
N LEU A 78 0.94 8.96 10.80
CA LEU A 78 1.66 8.52 9.60
C LEU A 78 0.84 7.43 8.91
N ALA A 79 0.83 7.40 7.57
CA ALA A 79 0.13 6.33 6.86
C ALA A 79 0.86 5.91 5.59
N ALA A 80 0.82 4.60 5.30
CA ALA A 80 1.31 4.00 4.05
C ALA A 80 0.12 3.45 3.25
N LEU A 81 -0.14 4.02 2.06
CA LEU A 81 -1.27 3.68 1.20
C LEU A 81 -0.90 3.85 -0.28
N PRO A 82 -1.72 3.34 -1.24
CA PRO A 82 -1.45 3.56 -2.65
C PRO A 82 -1.31 5.05 -3.01
N MET A 83 -0.31 5.39 -3.81
CA MET A 83 -0.02 6.78 -4.21
C MET A 83 -1.24 7.48 -4.81
N ILE A 84 -2.02 6.76 -5.63
CA ILE A 84 -3.24 7.31 -6.22
C ILE A 84 -4.30 7.68 -5.17
N ASN A 85 -4.42 6.88 -4.11
CA ASN A 85 -5.36 7.16 -3.02
C ASN A 85 -4.91 8.37 -2.21
N ALA A 86 -3.61 8.48 -1.92
CA ALA A 86 -3.04 9.63 -1.22
C ALA A 86 -3.27 10.94 -2.01
N ALA A 87 -2.99 10.93 -3.32
CA ALA A 87 -3.24 12.07 -4.21
C ALA A 87 -4.73 12.45 -4.29
N ASN A 88 -5.61 11.45 -4.39
CA ASN A 88 -7.07 11.66 -4.40
C ASN A 88 -7.57 12.33 -3.10
N LEU A 89 -7.14 11.80 -1.96
CA LEU A 89 -7.53 12.33 -0.65
C LEU A 89 -7.01 13.75 -0.44
N TYR A 90 -5.76 14.02 -0.84
CA TYR A 90 -5.22 15.37 -0.81
C TYR A 90 -6.02 16.34 -1.67
N ASN A 91 -6.36 15.97 -2.91
CA ASN A 91 -7.17 16.80 -3.80
C ASN A 91 -8.60 17.01 -3.30
N LYS A 92 -9.11 16.13 -2.44
CA LYS A 92 -10.36 16.29 -1.69
C LYS A 92 -10.23 17.14 -0.42
N GLY A 93 -9.05 17.72 -0.16
CA GLY A 93 -8.83 18.65 0.95
C GLY A 93 -8.31 18.00 2.24
N LEU A 94 -7.88 16.74 2.21
CA LEU A 94 -7.27 16.10 3.36
C LEU A 94 -5.91 16.71 3.65
N LYS A 95 -5.66 17.08 4.92
CA LYS A 95 -4.44 17.80 5.34
C LYS A 95 -3.32 16.83 5.75
N TYR A 96 -2.86 16.05 4.81
CA TYR A 96 -1.68 15.20 4.94
C TYR A 96 -0.67 15.56 3.86
N SER A 97 0.60 15.56 4.19
CA SER A 97 1.68 15.80 3.24
C SER A 97 2.40 14.50 2.90
N LEU A 98 2.90 14.38 1.69
CA LEU A 98 3.69 13.24 1.26
C LEU A 98 5.11 13.36 1.83
N LEU A 99 5.59 12.28 2.44
CA LEU A 99 6.95 12.16 2.97
C LEU A 99 7.91 11.51 1.95
N GLY A 100 7.45 10.42 1.31
CA GLY A 100 8.24 9.65 0.36
C GLY A 100 7.50 8.44 -0.18
N CYS A 101 8.25 7.58 -0.85
CA CYS A 101 7.77 6.34 -1.46
C CYS A 101 8.71 5.17 -1.12
N PRO A 102 8.21 4.06 -0.52
CA PRO A 102 9.02 2.90 -0.18
C PRO A 102 8.86 1.72 -1.15
N VAL A 103 7.85 1.71 -2.06
CA VAL A 103 7.55 0.58 -2.95
C VAL A 103 7.40 1.08 -4.38
N TRP A 104 8.25 0.56 -5.28
CA TRP A 104 8.37 1.04 -6.66
C TRP A 104 7.88 0.04 -7.70
N GLY A 105 7.58 -1.18 -7.30
CA GLY A 105 7.06 -2.20 -8.20
C GLY A 105 6.59 -3.43 -7.46
N ASN A 106 5.51 -4.05 -7.95
CA ASN A 106 5.04 -5.34 -7.45
C ASN A 106 4.06 -6.02 -8.42
N LEU A 107 3.94 -5.49 -9.64
CA LEU A 107 2.93 -5.93 -10.60
C LEU A 107 3.58 -6.67 -11.78
N TYR A 108 3.02 -7.81 -12.14
CA TYR A 108 3.56 -8.73 -13.13
C TYR A 108 2.44 -9.35 -13.96
N ILE A 109 2.71 -9.60 -15.24
CA ILE A 109 1.87 -10.46 -16.07
C ILE A 109 2.36 -11.89 -15.89
N VAL A 110 1.45 -12.78 -15.50
CA VAL A 110 1.69 -14.22 -15.31
C VAL A 110 0.94 -14.99 -16.36
N GLU A 111 1.55 -16.06 -16.86
CA GLU A 111 0.94 -16.96 -17.83
C GLU A 111 1.16 -18.42 -17.44
N LYS A 112 0.18 -19.27 -17.73
CA LYS A 112 0.23 -20.71 -17.56
C LYS A 112 0.71 -21.36 -18.86
N LYS A 113 1.80 -22.16 -18.82
CA LYS A 113 2.40 -22.82 -19.99
C LYS A 113 1.42 -23.83 -20.62
N GLU A 114 0.82 -24.66 -19.79
CA GLU A 114 -0.11 -25.70 -20.22
C GLU A 114 -1.54 -25.25 -19.91
N TYR A 115 -2.30 -24.95 -20.93
CA TYR A 115 -3.68 -24.48 -20.81
C TYR A 115 -4.58 -25.25 -21.78
N ASN A 116 -5.41 -26.13 -21.23
CA ASN A 116 -6.26 -27.05 -21.99
C ASN A 116 -7.74 -26.67 -22.06
N ALA A 117 -8.11 -25.46 -21.61
CA ALA A 117 -9.50 -25.05 -21.64
C ALA A 117 -9.96 -24.56 -23.03
N PRO A 118 -11.10 -25.03 -23.54
CA PRO A 118 -11.44 -24.97 -24.95
C PRO A 118 -11.96 -23.64 -25.50
N SER A 119 -12.11 -22.56 -24.78
CA SER A 119 -12.91 -21.45 -25.35
C SER A 119 -12.71 -20.04 -24.86
N GLN A 120 -11.75 -19.76 -24.04
CA GLN A 120 -11.38 -18.35 -23.84
C GLN A 120 -10.29 -18.00 -24.82
N GLY A 121 -10.52 -16.99 -25.67
CA GLY A 121 -9.57 -16.55 -26.69
C GLY A 121 -8.17 -16.43 -26.11
N THR A 122 -7.18 -16.94 -26.82
CA THR A 122 -5.76 -17.00 -26.40
C THR A 122 -5.13 -15.65 -26.05
N ASN A 123 -5.90 -14.57 -26.19
CA ASN A 123 -5.45 -13.19 -26.02
C ASN A 123 -6.24 -12.41 -24.92
N THR A 124 -6.79 -13.10 -23.93
CA THR A 124 -7.46 -12.45 -22.79
C THR A 124 -6.48 -12.26 -21.64
N LEU A 125 -6.42 -11.04 -21.10
CA LEU A 125 -5.65 -10.69 -19.91
C LEU A 125 -6.61 -10.31 -18.77
N HIS A 126 -6.60 -11.08 -17.70
CA HIS A 126 -7.43 -10.82 -16.52
C HIS A 126 -6.73 -9.86 -15.58
N ILE A 127 -7.47 -8.83 -15.13
CA ILE A 127 -6.94 -7.73 -14.32
C ILE A 127 -7.90 -7.48 -13.15
N PHE A 128 -7.35 -7.20 -11.98
CA PHE A 128 -8.12 -6.72 -10.82
C PHE A 128 -8.01 -5.21 -10.68
N GLY A 129 -8.95 -4.61 -9.94
CA GLY A 129 -8.90 -3.21 -9.57
C GLY A 129 -9.05 -2.24 -10.74
N ALA A 130 -10.14 -2.36 -11.51
CA ALA A 130 -10.46 -1.43 -12.60
C ALA A 130 -10.35 0.04 -12.14
N GLY A 131 -9.66 0.89 -12.91
CA GLY A 131 -9.40 2.29 -12.58
C GLY A 131 -8.34 2.51 -11.47
N THR A 132 -7.66 1.46 -11.02
CA THR A 132 -6.59 1.53 -10.00
C THR A 132 -5.21 1.27 -10.63
N THR A 133 -4.15 1.31 -9.82
CA THR A 133 -2.76 1.13 -10.29
C THR A 133 -2.56 -0.11 -11.18
N PRO A 134 -3.05 -1.33 -10.83
CA PRO A 134 -2.87 -2.51 -11.69
C PRO A 134 -3.44 -2.34 -13.09
N ASP A 135 -4.65 -1.81 -13.20
CA ASP A 135 -5.30 -1.54 -14.49
C ASP A 135 -4.54 -0.48 -15.31
N ILE A 136 -4.24 0.66 -14.69
CA ILE A 136 -3.60 1.78 -15.38
C ILE A 136 -2.21 1.40 -15.89
N LEU A 137 -1.39 0.75 -15.05
CA LEU A 137 -0.06 0.30 -15.46
C LEU A 137 -0.11 -0.79 -16.54
N THR A 138 -1.13 -1.66 -16.50
CA THR A 138 -1.34 -2.65 -17.55
C THR A 138 -1.66 -1.98 -18.89
N ARG A 139 -2.64 -1.08 -18.93
CA ARG A 139 -2.99 -0.33 -20.16
C ARG A 139 -1.81 0.47 -20.70
N TYR A 140 -1.04 1.09 -19.82
CA TYR A 140 0.18 1.80 -20.17
C TYR A 140 1.22 0.86 -20.79
N TYR A 141 1.54 -0.26 -20.10
CA TYR A 141 2.53 -1.25 -20.56
C TYR A 141 2.16 -1.84 -21.92
N LEU A 142 0.92 -2.27 -22.10
CA LEU A 142 0.45 -2.83 -23.36
C LEU A 142 0.61 -1.84 -24.52
N LYS A 143 0.25 -0.57 -24.28
CA LYS A 143 0.43 0.49 -25.26
C LYS A 143 1.90 0.73 -25.60
N GLN A 144 2.79 0.79 -24.61
CA GLN A 144 4.23 0.98 -24.83
C GLN A 144 4.87 -0.15 -25.62
N LYS A 145 4.42 -1.39 -25.40
CA LYS A 145 4.94 -2.58 -26.07
C LYS A 145 4.23 -2.93 -27.39
N GLY A 146 3.21 -2.17 -27.77
CA GLY A 146 2.41 -2.49 -28.96
C GLY A 146 1.65 -3.82 -28.84
N LEU A 147 1.34 -4.27 -27.62
CA LEU A 147 0.67 -5.53 -27.36
C LEU A 147 -0.85 -5.31 -27.30
N THR A 148 -1.58 -6.24 -27.90
CA THR A 148 -3.05 -6.21 -27.92
C THR A 148 -3.59 -7.38 -27.11
N TYR A 149 -4.35 -7.09 -26.05
CA TYR A 149 -5.08 -8.05 -25.24
C TYR A 149 -6.53 -7.61 -25.07
N SER A 150 -7.44 -8.58 -24.98
CA SER A 150 -8.80 -8.34 -24.49
C SER A 150 -8.74 -8.28 -22.96
N LEU A 151 -8.96 -7.11 -22.38
CA LEU A 151 -8.90 -6.91 -20.94
C LEU A 151 -10.18 -7.43 -20.27
N ASN A 152 -10.04 -8.26 -19.24
CA ASN A 152 -11.15 -8.87 -18.52
C ASN A 152 -11.07 -8.53 -17.02
N TYR A 153 -12.13 -7.92 -16.50
CA TYR A 153 -12.26 -7.45 -15.11
C TYR A 153 -13.29 -8.28 -14.32
N SER A 154 -13.55 -9.52 -14.71
CA SER A 154 -14.52 -10.39 -14.03
C SER A 154 -14.07 -10.81 -12.62
N PHE A 155 -12.79 -10.68 -12.31
CA PHE A 155 -12.22 -10.92 -10.98
C PHE A 155 -11.91 -9.59 -10.30
N SER A 156 -12.37 -9.42 -9.06
CA SER A 156 -12.23 -8.16 -8.33
C SER A 156 -10.95 -8.08 -7.50
N THR A 157 -10.40 -9.24 -7.11
CA THR A 157 -9.29 -9.33 -6.16
C THR A 157 -8.14 -10.20 -6.68
N PRO A 158 -6.89 -9.98 -6.19
CA PRO A 158 -5.78 -10.88 -6.49
C PRO A 158 -6.00 -12.33 -6.04
N GLN A 159 -6.78 -12.55 -4.97
CA GLN A 159 -7.14 -13.89 -4.50
C GLN A 159 -7.99 -14.64 -5.52
N GLU A 160 -9.01 -13.98 -6.06
CA GLU A 160 -9.88 -14.59 -7.08
C GLU A 160 -9.09 -14.95 -8.34
N ILE A 161 -8.22 -14.05 -8.81
CA ILE A 161 -7.31 -14.29 -9.94
C ILE A 161 -6.38 -15.48 -9.64
N SER A 162 -5.82 -15.54 -8.42
CA SER A 162 -4.98 -16.66 -7.99
C SER A 162 -5.71 -18.01 -8.10
N GLN A 163 -6.95 -18.06 -7.64
CA GLN A 163 -7.79 -19.27 -7.76
C GLN A 163 -8.07 -19.62 -9.21
N GLY A 164 -8.38 -18.63 -10.04
CA GLY A 164 -8.63 -18.83 -11.47
C GLY A 164 -7.41 -19.37 -12.23
N LEU A 165 -6.20 -18.88 -11.92
CA LEU A 165 -4.94 -19.38 -12.49
C LEU A 165 -4.64 -20.82 -12.02
N LEU A 166 -4.73 -21.09 -10.72
CA LEU A 166 -4.45 -22.40 -10.13
C LEU A 166 -5.44 -23.48 -10.61
N SER A 167 -6.73 -23.16 -10.73
CA SER A 167 -7.75 -24.07 -11.24
C SER A 167 -7.67 -24.28 -12.77
N GLY A 168 -6.87 -23.47 -13.49
CA GLY A 168 -6.83 -23.50 -14.96
C GLY A 168 -8.08 -22.87 -15.61
N GLN A 169 -8.89 -22.13 -14.87
CA GLN A 169 -10.01 -21.36 -15.42
C GLN A 169 -9.54 -20.21 -16.31
N ILE A 170 -8.41 -19.60 -15.97
CA ILE A 170 -7.78 -18.51 -16.71
C ILE A 170 -6.32 -18.85 -17.01
N ARG A 171 -5.82 -18.33 -18.15
CA ARG A 171 -4.44 -18.55 -18.61
C ARG A 171 -3.49 -17.42 -18.22
N THR A 172 -3.91 -16.18 -18.44
CA THR A 172 -3.04 -15.01 -18.35
C THR A 172 -3.69 -13.95 -17.48
N ALA A 173 -2.94 -13.45 -16.50
CA ALA A 173 -3.46 -12.43 -15.58
C ALA A 173 -2.37 -11.50 -15.07
N VAL A 174 -2.79 -10.33 -14.57
CA VAL A 174 -1.96 -9.43 -13.75
C VAL A 174 -2.00 -9.90 -12.31
N MET A 175 -0.84 -10.04 -11.71
CA MET A 175 -0.66 -10.45 -10.31
C MET A 175 0.24 -9.47 -9.56
N ALA A 176 -0.03 -9.37 -8.26
CA ALA A 176 0.79 -8.60 -7.33
C ALA A 176 1.38 -9.51 -6.24
N GLU A 177 2.51 -9.10 -5.65
CA GLU A 177 3.01 -9.72 -4.42
C GLU A 177 2.08 -9.43 -3.22
N PRO A 178 1.93 -10.35 -2.27
CA PRO A 178 2.56 -11.67 -2.16
C PRO A 178 1.83 -12.81 -2.90
N PHE A 179 0.70 -12.55 -3.53
CA PHE A 179 -0.10 -13.57 -4.23
C PHE A 179 0.65 -14.20 -5.41
N LEU A 180 1.50 -13.43 -6.08
CA LEU A 180 2.36 -13.94 -7.16
C LEU A 180 3.25 -15.08 -6.66
N SER A 181 3.99 -14.86 -5.57
CA SER A 181 4.85 -15.89 -4.99
C SER A 181 4.09 -17.13 -4.57
N LEU A 182 2.89 -16.96 -3.99
CA LEU A 182 2.05 -18.08 -3.59
C LEU A 182 1.64 -18.97 -4.74
N ILE A 183 1.23 -18.40 -5.88
CA ILE A 183 0.80 -19.21 -7.05
C ILE A 183 1.98 -19.85 -7.75
N LEU A 184 3.11 -19.17 -7.89
CA LEU A 184 4.32 -19.73 -8.52
C LEU A 184 4.87 -20.93 -7.77
N ARG A 185 4.72 -20.96 -6.43
CA ARG A 185 5.10 -22.12 -5.60
C ARG A 185 4.13 -23.28 -5.69
N LYS A 186 2.85 -22.99 -5.91
CA LYS A 186 1.79 -24.02 -5.99
C LYS A 186 1.69 -24.69 -7.35
N ASP A 187 2.08 -24.02 -8.39
CA ASP A 187 1.95 -24.51 -9.77
C ASP A 187 3.18 -24.13 -10.61
N SER A 188 4.03 -25.10 -10.89
CA SER A 188 5.25 -24.94 -11.67
C SER A 188 5.01 -24.67 -13.16
N THR A 189 3.78 -24.78 -13.63
CA THR A 189 3.40 -24.40 -15.01
C THR A 189 3.17 -22.92 -15.15
N LEU A 190 3.00 -22.18 -14.05
CA LEU A 190 2.90 -20.73 -14.02
C LEU A 190 4.29 -20.07 -14.11
N TYR A 191 4.39 -19.01 -14.84
CA TYR A 191 5.63 -18.21 -14.95
C TYR A 191 5.33 -16.72 -15.12
N ILE A 192 6.30 -15.91 -14.72
CA ILE A 192 6.26 -14.45 -14.97
C ILE A 192 6.59 -14.21 -16.45
N LYS A 193 5.59 -13.73 -17.19
CA LYS A 193 5.74 -13.36 -18.60
C LYS A 193 6.38 -11.99 -18.77
N SER A 194 5.97 -11.04 -17.93
CA SER A 194 6.47 -9.66 -18.00
C SER A 194 6.33 -8.95 -16.65
N SER A 195 7.27 -8.05 -16.37
CA SER A 195 7.12 -7.07 -15.30
C SER A 195 6.39 -5.83 -15.83
N LEU A 196 5.43 -5.32 -15.07
CA LEU A 196 4.78 -4.03 -15.32
C LEU A 196 5.55 -2.87 -14.67
N ASN A 197 6.53 -3.18 -13.83
CA ASN A 197 7.41 -2.20 -13.24
C ASN A 197 8.36 -1.69 -14.34
N ASN A 198 8.68 -0.43 -14.32
CA ASN A 198 9.51 0.19 -15.36
C ASN A 198 10.70 0.93 -14.72
N PRO A 199 11.65 0.21 -14.08
CA PRO A 199 12.85 0.85 -13.54
C PRO A 199 13.73 1.33 -14.70
N ASP A 200 14.38 2.48 -14.49
CA ASP A 200 15.41 3.02 -15.37
C ASP A 200 16.57 3.59 -14.55
N SER A 201 17.55 4.21 -15.19
CA SER A 201 18.71 4.80 -14.51
C SER A 201 18.35 5.96 -13.55
N THR A 202 17.14 6.51 -13.67
CA THR A 202 16.67 7.68 -12.89
C THR A 202 15.57 7.35 -11.88
N SER A 203 14.93 6.19 -12.02
CA SER A 203 13.83 5.76 -11.16
C SER A 203 13.87 4.26 -10.89
N PRO A 204 13.64 3.82 -9.64
CA PRO A 204 13.53 2.40 -9.33
C PRO A 204 12.26 1.74 -9.89
N GLY A 205 11.32 2.53 -10.44
CA GLY A 205 10.05 2.07 -10.98
C GLY A 205 8.94 3.10 -10.83
N PHE A 206 7.70 2.64 -10.76
CA PHE A 206 6.55 3.51 -10.48
C PHE A 206 6.34 3.70 -8.98
N ALA A 207 6.10 4.94 -8.54
CA ALA A 207 5.86 5.29 -7.15
C ALA A 207 4.49 4.73 -6.67
N GLN A 208 4.42 3.46 -6.29
CA GLN A 208 3.16 2.77 -6.02
C GLN A 208 2.61 3.04 -4.62
N THR A 209 3.49 3.22 -3.61
CA THR A 209 3.08 3.49 -2.23
C THR A 209 3.49 4.89 -1.83
N ALA A 210 2.56 5.64 -1.26
CA ALA A 210 2.81 6.91 -0.60
C ALA A 210 2.97 6.71 0.91
N ILE A 211 3.97 7.34 1.50
CA ILE A 211 3.99 7.60 2.94
C ILE A 211 3.52 9.03 3.14
N VAL A 212 2.40 9.20 3.84
CA VAL A 212 1.85 10.52 4.16
C VAL A 212 1.85 10.75 5.67
N TYR A 213 2.08 11.99 6.10
CA TYR A 213 2.11 12.37 7.50
C TYR A 213 1.15 13.51 7.80
N ALA A 214 0.59 13.48 9.00
CA ALA A 214 -0.31 14.50 9.55
C ALA A 214 0.48 15.72 10.05
N PRO A 215 -0.19 16.87 10.25
CA PRO A 215 0.43 18.05 10.86
C PRO A 215 1.08 17.81 12.23
N SER A 216 0.65 16.79 12.98
CA SER A 216 1.25 16.36 14.26
C SER A 216 2.72 15.92 14.14
N LEU A 217 3.14 15.50 12.95
CA LEU A 217 4.52 15.08 12.62
C LEU A 217 5.28 16.14 11.80
N GLN A 218 4.73 17.34 11.65
CA GLN A 218 5.44 18.44 10.99
C GLN A 218 6.77 18.74 11.72
N GLY A 219 7.83 19.02 10.95
CA GLY A 219 9.18 19.23 11.49
C GLY A 219 9.94 17.94 11.86
N LYS A 220 9.33 16.76 11.70
CA LYS A 220 9.93 15.46 12.01
C LYS A 220 10.31 14.62 10.77
N SER A 221 10.24 15.24 9.60
CA SER A 221 10.49 14.55 8.33
C SER A 221 11.87 13.90 8.26
N THR A 222 12.92 14.54 8.77
CA THR A 222 14.30 14.00 8.72
C THR A 222 14.43 12.70 9.52
N ILE A 223 13.88 12.65 10.74
CA ILE A 223 13.95 11.43 11.55
C ILE A 223 13.04 10.33 10.97
N LEU A 224 11.88 10.68 10.44
CA LEU A 224 10.98 9.74 9.77
C LEU A 224 11.62 9.15 8.50
N ASP A 225 12.30 9.98 7.69
CA ASP A 225 13.04 9.52 6.51
C ASP A 225 14.12 8.49 6.90
N SER A 226 14.88 8.78 7.97
CA SER A 226 15.93 7.86 8.45
C SER A 226 15.36 6.54 8.91
N LEU A 227 14.28 6.55 9.70
CA LEU A 227 13.63 5.33 10.19
C LEU A 227 13.04 4.48 9.05
N LEU A 228 12.45 5.13 8.05
CA LEU A 228 11.89 4.45 6.89
C LEU A 228 12.97 3.88 5.97
N ASP A 229 14.05 4.64 5.74
CA ASP A 229 15.18 4.17 4.96
C ASP A 229 15.85 2.96 5.63
N GLU A 230 16.12 3.03 6.94
CA GLU A 230 16.66 1.92 7.73
C GLU A 230 15.76 0.69 7.66
N SER A 231 14.43 0.86 7.79
CA SER A 231 13.48 -0.24 7.72
C SER A 231 13.41 -0.87 6.32
N CYS A 232 13.45 -0.07 5.27
CA CYS A 232 13.52 -0.57 3.89
C CYS A 232 14.84 -1.32 3.61
N GLN A 233 15.97 -0.75 4.03
CA GLN A 233 17.28 -1.40 3.89
C GLN A 233 17.33 -2.73 4.66
N PHE A 234 16.78 -2.77 5.88
CA PHE A 234 16.68 -4.01 6.64
C PHE A 234 15.87 -5.07 5.89
N ALA A 235 14.70 -4.72 5.34
CA ALA A 235 13.86 -5.66 4.61
C ALA A 235 14.56 -6.23 3.37
N VAL A 236 15.37 -5.43 2.68
CA VAL A 236 16.08 -5.86 1.46
C VAL A 236 17.36 -6.64 1.78
N ASN A 237 18.13 -6.21 2.79
CA ASN A 237 19.41 -6.81 3.12
C ASN A 237 19.30 -8.03 4.04
N GLN A 238 18.19 -8.16 4.77
CA GLN A 238 17.92 -9.25 5.71
C GLN A 238 16.50 -9.81 5.49
N PRO A 239 16.16 -10.27 4.27
CA PRO A 239 14.79 -10.59 3.88
C PRO A 239 14.20 -11.73 4.74
N GLU A 240 14.97 -12.76 5.12
CA GLU A 240 14.50 -13.85 5.96
C GLU A 240 14.10 -13.36 7.36
N GLN A 241 14.85 -12.39 7.91
CA GLN A 241 14.52 -11.81 9.21
C GLN A 241 13.28 -10.95 9.14
N ALA A 242 13.16 -10.12 8.09
CA ALA A 242 11.95 -9.32 7.84
C ALA A 242 10.71 -10.21 7.70
N ILE A 243 10.80 -11.31 6.93
CA ILE A 243 9.72 -12.30 6.78
C ILE A 243 9.36 -12.89 8.14
N LYS A 244 10.34 -13.34 8.92
CA LYS A 244 10.13 -13.95 10.24
C LYS A 244 9.42 -13.00 11.20
N ILE A 245 9.78 -11.71 11.22
CA ILE A 245 9.09 -10.69 12.02
C ILE A 245 7.61 -10.60 11.63
N LEU A 246 7.34 -10.49 10.33
CA LEU A 246 5.98 -10.31 9.83
C LEU A 246 5.10 -11.56 10.04
N GLU A 247 5.67 -12.74 9.94
CA GLU A 247 4.99 -14.02 10.24
C GLU A 247 4.73 -14.19 11.74
N ASN A 248 5.71 -13.91 12.60
CA ASN A 248 5.57 -14.00 14.06
C ASN A 248 4.53 -13.03 14.61
N ARG A 249 4.32 -11.90 13.95
CA ARG A 249 3.28 -10.91 14.27
C ARG A 249 1.92 -11.25 13.63
N ASN A 250 1.79 -12.41 12.97
CA ASN A 250 0.58 -12.86 12.25
C ASN A 250 0.10 -11.85 11.17
N ILE A 251 1.02 -11.07 10.62
CA ILE A 251 0.71 -10.10 9.56
C ILE A 251 0.61 -10.83 8.22
N PHE A 252 1.50 -11.77 7.96
CA PHE A 252 1.43 -12.68 6.83
C PHE A 252 1.36 -14.13 7.30
N VAL A 253 0.70 -14.95 6.51
CA VAL A 253 0.66 -16.41 6.75
C VAL A 253 2.05 -16.98 6.51
N PRO A 254 2.55 -17.88 7.39
CA PRO A 254 3.85 -18.51 7.22
C PRO A 254 4.05 -19.11 5.82
N GLY A 255 5.17 -18.76 5.19
CA GLY A 255 5.52 -19.17 3.84
C GLY A 255 4.78 -18.44 2.72
N SER A 256 4.01 -17.37 3.00
CA SER A 256 3.41 -16.54 1.95
C SER A 256 4.41 -15.56 1.33
N LEU A 257 5.46 -15.19 2.05
CA LEU A 257 6.56 -14.38 1.56
C LEU A 257 7.81 -15.23 1.34
N THR A 258 8.66 -14.80 0.40
CA THR A 258 10.00 -15.33 0.16
C THR A 258 10.96 -14.15 -0.08
N PRO A 259 12.30 -14.34 0.01
CA PRO A 259 13.25 -13.30 -0.37
C PRO A 259 13.00 -12.74 -1.77
N GLU A 260 12.68 -13.60 -2.74
CA GLU A 260 12.37 -13.18 -4.11
C GLU A 260 11.07 -12.36 -4.19
N SER A 261 10.10 -12.58 -3.28
CA SER A 261 8.90 -11.74 -3.22
C SER A 261 9.21 -10.33 -2.75
N ILE A 262 10.17 -10.19 -1.82
CA ILE A 262 10.65 -8.89 -1.35
C ILE A 262 11.40 -8.17 -2.48
N GLU A 263 12.29 -8.87 -3.18
CA GLU A 263 13.00 -8.33 -4.34
C GLU A 263 12.03 -7.83 -5.42
N ARG A 264 10.98 -8.61 -5.72
CA ARG A 264 9.96 -8.24 -6.70
C ARG A 264 9.10 -7.04 -6.29
N CYS A 265 9.03 -6.70 -5.00
CA CYS A 265 8.37 -5.48 -4.54
C CYS A 265 9.18 -4.21 -4.80
N GLN A 266 10.46 -4.33 -5.18
CA GLN A 266 11.36 -3.19 -5.42
C GLN A 266 11.31 -2.18 -4.27
N ILE A 267 11.57 -2.69 -3.05
CA ILE A 267 11.53 -1.89 -1.83
C ILE A 267 12.79 -1.03 -1.76
N LYS A 268 12.57 0.28 -1.72
CA LYS A 268 13.60 1.29 -1.53
C LYS A 268 12.95 2.58 -1.06
N TYR A 269 13.27 3.05 0.12
CA TYR A 269 12.75 4.35 0.53
C TYR A 269 13.44 5.47 -0.26
N LEU A 270 12.64 6.35 -0.85
CA LEU A 270 13.09 7.62 -1.38
C LEU A 270 12.16 8.73 -0.86
N SER A 271 12.75 9.75 -0.26
CA SER A 271 12.03 10.93 0.20
C SER A 271 11.41 11.71 -0.96
N THR A 272 10.45 12.59 -0.68
CA THR A 272 9.89 13.50 -1.69
C THR A 272 10.96 14.32 -2.41
N LYS A 273 12.03 14.73 -1.71
CA LYS A 273 13.14 15.49 -2.31
C LYS A 273 13.86 14.65 -3.37
N GLU A 274 14.15 13.39 -3.09
CA GLU A 274 14.87 12.49 -3.98
C GLU A 274 14.00 11.98 -5.13
N ALA A 275 12.74 11.71 -4.86
CA ALA A 275 11.80 11.06 -5.79
C ALA A 275 10.83 12.03 -6.48
N LYS A 276 10.93 13.35 -6.28
CA LYS A 276 9.94 14.34 -6.78
C LYS A 276 9.58 14.12 -8.24
N ARG A 277 10.59 13.95 -9.09
CA ARG A 277 10.39 13.74 -10.53
C ARG A 277 9.62 12.44 -10.80
N SER A 278 10.08 11.32 -10.24
CA SER A 278 9.45 10.00 -10.45
C SER A 278 8.02 9.95 -9.95
N ILE A 279 7.74 10.59 -8.81
CA ILE A 279 6.39 10.72 -8.25
C ILE A 279 5.50 11.54 -9.18
N LEU A 280 5.95 12.71 -9.63
CA LEU A 280 5.20 13.55 -10.55
C LEU A 280 4.95 12.88 -11.90
N ASP A 281 5.94 12.18 -12.44
CA ASP A 281 5.79 11.47 -13.71
C ASP A 281 4.78 10.32 -13.58
N PHE A 282 4.78 9.60 -12.45
CA PHE A 282 3.76 8.61 -12.17
C PHE A 282 2.36 9.24 -12.02
N LEU A 283 2.21 10.33 -11.27
CA LEU A 283 0.92 11.01 -11.11
C LEU A 283 0.38 11.59 -12.43
N ARG A 284 1.25 12.13 -13.30
CA ARG A 284 0.89 12.56 -14.66
C ARG A 284 0.44 11.40 -15.54
N LEU A 285 1.09 10.25 -15.39
CA LEU A 285 0.65 9.02 -16.05
C LEU A 285 -0.77 8.66 -15.64
N ILE A 286 -1.06 8.68 -14.33
CA ILE A 286 -2.40 8.40 -13.80
C ILE A 286 -3.42 9.44 -14.32
N GLU A 287 -3.09 10.73 -14.25
CA GLU A 287 -3.95 11.80 -14.76
C GLU A 287 -4.33 11.57 -16.23
N LYS A 288 -3.39 11.13 -17.04
CA LYS A 288 -3.62 10.85 -18.47
C LYS A 288 -4.56 9.67 -18.72
N TYR A 289 -4.49 8.60 -17.91
CA TYR A 289 -5.24 7.38 -18.13
C TYR A 289 -6.54 7.31 -17.35
N GLU A 290 -6.55 7.87 -16.12
CA GLU A 290 -7.69 7.82 -15.20
C GLU A 290 -7.65 9.03 -14.24
N PRO A 291 -7.92 10.26 -14.71
CA PRO A 291 -7.80 11.47 -13.88
C PRO A 291 -8.64 11.41 -12.60
N LYS A 292 -9.80 10.76 -12.66
CA LYS A 292 -10.68 10.62 -11.48
C LYS A 292 -10.02 9.83 -10.34
N ALA A 293 -9.08 8.93 -10.64
CA ALA A 293 -8.39 8.13 -9.64
C ALA A 293 -7.58 9.00 -8.66
N ILE A 294 -7.08 10.15 -9.10
CA ILE A 294 -6.32 11.11 -8.27
C ILE A 294 -7.11 12.40 -7.97
N GLY A 295 -8.43 12.37 -8.11
CA GLY A 295 -9.27 13.55 -7.86
C GLY A 295 -9.23 14.62 -8.96
N GLY A 296 -8.95 14.21 -10.20
CA GLY A 296 -9.09 15.02 -11.42
C GLY A 296 -7.81 15.68 -11.92
N LYS A 297 -6.79 15.84 -11.08
CA LYS A 297 -5.51 16.51 -11.42
C LYS A 297 -4.35 16.05 -10.56
N VAL A 298 -3.13 16.26 -11.04
CA VAL A 298 -1.93 16.11 -10.21
C VAL A 298 -2.02 17.10 -9.02
N PRO A 299 -1.74 16.64 -7.77
CA PRO A 299 -1.70 17.52 -6.61
C PRO A 299 -0.72 18.69 -6.76
N ASN A 300 -1.03 19.83 -6.12
CA ASN A 300 -0.15 20.98 -6.10
C ASN A 300 1.07 20.77 -5.16
N ASP A 301 1.97 21.76 -5.11
CA ASP A 301 3.22 21.67 -4.32
C ASP A 301 3.00 21.46 -2.81
N GLY A 302 1.83 21.81 -2.27
CA GLY A 302 1.50 21.55 -0.87
C GLY A 302 1.39 20.08 -0.53
N PHE A 303 1.21 19.19 -1.52
CA PHE A 303 1.25 17.74 -1.31
C PHE A 303 2.66 17.24 -0.99
N MET A 304 3.67 17.85 -1.61
CA MET A 304 5.10 17.59 -1.41
C MET A 304 5.81 18.85 -0.94
N PRO A 305 5.56 19.31 0.30
CA PRO A 305 6.16 20.54 0.78
C PRO A 305 7.69 20.41 0.81
N GLU A 306 8.37 21.52 0.52
CA GLU A 306 9.81 21.59 0.76
C GLU A 306 10.09 21.45 2.26
N LYS A 307 11.11 20.65 2.61
CA LYS A 307 11.47 20.41 4.01
C LYS A 307 11.93 21.73 4.64
N GLN A 308 11.26 22.11 5.70
CA GLN A 308 11.70 23.19 6.59
C GLN A 308 12.77 22.68 7.54
#